data_25ebdd9609a3d8cb2579423c964d91bf
#
_entry.id   25ebdd9609a3d8cb2579423c964d91bf
#
_cell.length_a   1.000
_cell.length_b   1.000
_cell.length_c   1.000
_cell.angle_alpha   90.00
_cell.angle_beta   90.00
_cell.angle_gamma   90.00
#
_symmetry.space_group_name_H-M   'P 1'
#
loop_
_entity.id
_entity.type
_entity.pdbx_description
1 polymer ?
#
loop_
_entity_poly.entity_id
_entity_poly.type
_entity_poly.pdbx_seq_one_letter_code
_entity_poly.pdbx_strand_id
1 'polypeptide(L)'
;MLFRSLKYIYTEHGYNKDPELTNYWFNINKKYNYNNEHAHPFSIFSAVLYVKVPKDSGNIVFRRPDVAYHYTRPDVNNSRNYLSYWLEAEPNLFVVFPSYLFHSVSQNLTDEKDDERISIAFNFA
;
A
#
# COMPACT_ATOMS: atom_id res chain seq x y z
N MET A 1 19.00 -2.80 7.62
CA MET A 1 18.20 -1.56 7.77
C MET A 1 16.70 -1.86 7.82
N LEU A 2 16.13 -2.51 6.85
CA LEU A 2 14.69 -2.84 6.74
C LEU A 2 14.13 -3.61 7.94
N PHE A 3 14.78 -4.69 8.35
CA PHE A 3 14.35 -5.52 9.48
C PHE A 3 14.29 -4.74 10.81
N ARG A 4 15.24 -3.83 11.03
CA ARG A 4 15.25 -2.96 12.23
C ARG A 4 14.07 -2.01 12.24
N SER A 5 13.69 -1.44 11.11
CA SER A 5 12.52 -0.56 10.97
C SER A 5 11.21 -1.33 11.19
N LEU A 6 11.10 -2.54 10.67
CA LEU A 6 9.94 -3.40 10.90
C LEU A 6 9.81 -3.79 12.39
N LYS A 7 10.91 -4.16 13.04
CA LYS A 7 10.90 -4.46 14.48
C LYS A 7 10.46 -3.26 15.31
N TYR A 8 10.91 -2.07 14.97
CA TYR A 8 10.46 -0.83 15.60
C TYR A 8 8.94 -0.65 15.45
N ILE A 9 8.40 -0.81 14.23
CA ILE A 9 6.95 -0.72 13.96
C ILE A 9 6.18 -1.74 14.80
N TYR A 10 6.65 -3.00 14.88
CA TYR A 10 6.03 -4.03 15.72
C TYR A 10 5.95 -3.61 17.18
N THR A 11 7.05 -3.14 17.74
CA THR A 11 7.13 -2.67 19.13
C THR A 11 6.18 -1.50 19.40
N GLU A 12 6.16 -0.51 18.51
CA GLU A 12 5.27 0.66 18.65
C GLU A 12 3.77 0.28 18.59
N HIS A 13 3.44 -0.80 17.90
CA HIS A 13 2.07 -1.34 17.84
C HIS A 13 1.78 -2.40 18.90
N GLY A 14 2.67 -2.58 19.90
CA GLY A 14 2.48 -3.47 21.05
C GLY A 14 2.73 -4.95 20.77
N TYR A 15 3.40 -5.30 19.68
CA TYR A 15 3.78 -6.68 19.39
C TYR A 15 5.14 -7.03 20.00
N ASN A 16 5.16 -7.99 20.94
CA ASN A 16 6.37 -8.48 21.61
C ASN A 16 7.00 -9.67 20.87
N LYS A 17 7.08 -9.59 19.55
CA LYS A 17 7.72 -10.60 18.70
C LYS A 17 8.50 -9.94 17.57
N ASP A 18 9.41 -10.69 16.98
CA ASP A 18 10.09 -10.25 15.77
C ASP A 18 9.19 -10.42 14.55
N PRO A 19 9.28 -9.52 13.56
CA PRO A 19 8.56 -9.69 12.30
C PRO A 19 9.06 -10.93 11.55
N GLU A 20 8.15 -11.76 11.12
CA GLU A 20 8.41 -12.95 10.31
C GLU A 20 7.87 -12.73 8.89
N LEU A 21 8.75 -12.82 7.89
CA LEU A 21 8.33 -12.78 6.49
C LEU A 21 7.60 -14.08 6.15
N THR A 22 6.30 -13.99 5.85
CA THR A 22 5.47 -15.15 5.51
C THR A 22 5.44 -15.43 4.02
N ASN A 23 5.32 -14.37 3.21
CA ASN A 23 5.36 -14.49 1.75
C ASN A 23 5.71 -13.15 1.09
N TYR A 24 6.09 -13.22 -0.16
CA TYR A 24 6.30 -12.07 -1.03
C TYR A 24 6.02 -12.43 -2.49
N TRP A 25 5.71 -11.41 -3.29
CA TRP A 25 5.49 -11.59 -4.73
C TRP A 25 5.83 -10.31 -5.50
N PHE A 26 6.04 -10.49 -6.80
CA PHE A 26 6.28 -9.40 -7.74
C PHE A 26 4.98 -9.00 -8.42
N ASN A 27 4.76 -7.69 -8.55
CA ASN A 27 3.69 -7.12 -9.36
C ASN A 27 4.32 -6.40 -10.55
N ILE A 28 3.91 -6.79 -11.76
CA ILE A 28 4.28 -6.13 -13.00
C ILE A 28 2.99 -5.62 -13.63
N ASN A 29 2.76 -4.32 -13.53
CA ASN A 29 1.58 -3.66 -14.05
C ASN A 29 1.94 -2.89 -15.32
N LYS A 30 1.50 -3.38 -16.47
CA LYS A 30 1.60 -2.68 -17.76
C LYS A 30 0.51 -1.63 -17.89
N LYS A 31 0.55 -0.86 -18.98
CA LYS A 31 -0.47 0.15 -19.28
C LYS A 31 -1.87 -0.45 -19.17
N TYR A 32 -2.77 0.28 -18.48
CA TYR A 32 -4.14 -0.08 -18.14
C TYR A 32 -4.32 -1.17 -17.05
N ASN A 33 -3.27 -1.79 -16.57
CA ASN A 33 -3.38 -2.69 -15.42
C ASN A 33 -3.63 -1.91 -14.12
N TYR A 34 -4.34 -2.53 -13.20
CA TYR A 34 -4.65 -2.03 -11.86
C TYR A 34 -4.78 -3.20 -10.89
N ASN A 35 -4.85 -2.91 -9.59
CA ASN A 35 -5.14 -3.92 -8.59
C ASN A 35 -6.45 -3.55 -7.86
N ASN A 36 -7.39 -4.49 -7.81
CA ASN A 36 -8.63 -4.33 -7.08
C ASN A 36 -8.40 -4.10 -5.59
N GLU A 37 -9.39 -3.48 -4.94
CA GLU A 37 -9.37 -3.28 -3.49
C GLU A 37 -9.36 -4.62 -2.77
N HIS A 38 -8.41 -4.79 -1.85
CA HIS A 38 -8.22 -6.00 -1.04
C HIS A 38 -7.48 -5.69 0.26
N ALA A 39 -7.44 -6.65 1.17
CA ALA A 39 -6.63 -6.67 2.36
C ALA A 39 -5.88 -8.00 2.44
N HIS A 40 -4.89 -8.11 3.35
CA HIS A 40 -4.09 -9.32 3.47
C HIS A 40 -4.44 -10.05 4.77
N PRO A 41 -5.30 -11.09 4.72
CA PRO A 41 -5.65 -11.87 5.90
C PRO A 41 -4.43 -12.64 6.43
N PHE A 42 -4.46 -12.94 7.73
CA PHE A 42 -3.43 -13.74 8.43
C PHE A 42 -2.03 -13.09 8.52
N SER A 43 -1.92 -11.81 8.23
CA SER A 43 -0.70 -11.03 8.39
C SER A 43 -0.94 -9.84 9.31
N ILE A 44 0.10 -9.39 9.99
CA ILE A 44 0.04 -8.22 10.90
C ILE A 44 0.32 -6.95 10.09
N PHE A 45 1.44 -6.95 9.39
CA PHE A 45 1.84 -5.85 8.49
C PHE A 45 2.10 -6.37 7.08
N SER A 46 1.77 -5.56 6.13
CA SER A 46 2.13 -5.72 4.72
C SER A 46 3.03 -4.57 4.29
N ALA A 47 3.80 -4.79 3.26
CA ALA A 47 4.64 -3.76 2.70
C ALA A 47 4.71 -3.86 1.19
N VAL A 48 5.06 -2.75 0.54
CA VAL A 48 5.37 -2.69 -0.88
C VAL A 48 6.66 -1.91 -1.09
N LEU A 49 7.57 -2.48 -1.90
CA LEU A 49 8.76 -1.82 -2.40
C LEU A 49 8.56 -1.53 -3.88
N TYR A 50 8.66 -0.26 -4.25
CA TYR A 50 8.61 0.14 -5.66
C TYR A 50 10.00 0.04 -6.29
N VAL A 51 10.12 -0.76 -7.33
CA VAL A 51 11.36 -0.99 -8.07
C VAL A 51 11.46 -0.07 -9.29
N LYS A 52 10.36 0.03 -10.05
CA LYS A 52 10.25 0.84 -11.26
C LYS A 52 8.88 1.50 -11.31
N VAL A 53 8.88 2.79 -11.54
CA VAL A 53 7.66 3.60 -11.54
C VAL A 53 7.71 4.59 -12.70
N PRO A 54 7.17 4.23 -13.88
CA PRO A 54 6.95 5.18 -14.96
C PRO A 54 6.02 6.32 -14.53
N LYS A 55 6.14 7.45 -15.15
CA LYS A 55 5.24 8.58 -14.89
C LYS A 55 3.78 8.16 -15.13
N ASP A 56 2.87 8.59 -14.27
CA ASP A 56 1.44 8.30 -14.34
C ASP A 56 1.09 6.80 -14.32
N SER A 57 1.97 5.96 -13.77
CA SER A 57 1.78 4.50 -13.72
C SER A 57 0.88 4.01 -12.57
N GLY A 58 0.22 4.91 -11.86
CA GLY A 58 -0.74 4.61 -10.80
C GLY A 58 -0.11 4.57 -9.40
N ASN A 59 -0.95 4.78 -8.40
CA ASN A 59 -0.59 4.90 -6.99
C ASN A 59 -1.29 3.85 -6.14
N ILE A 60 -0.73 3.55 -4.98
CA ILE A 60 -1.44 2.80 -3.95
C ILE A 60 -2.46 3.72 -3.28
N VAL A 61 -3.68 3.23 -3.12
CA VAL A 61 -4.80 3.96 -2.51
C VAL A 61 -5.29 3.16 -1.31
N PHE A 62 -5.20 3.75 -0.13
CA PHE A 62 -5.70 3.18 1.12
C PHE A 62 -7.09 3.69 1.40
N ARG A 63 -7.98 2.78 1.79
CA ARG A 63 -9.33 3.13 2.19
C ARG A 63 -9.43 3.23 3.71
N ARG A 64 -10.18 4.22 4.17
CA ARG A 64 -10.50 4.37 5.58
C ARG A 64 -11.27 3.14 6.07
N PRO A 65 -10.86 2.49 7.19
CA PRO A 65 -11.52 1.29 7.70
C PRO A 65 -12.86 1.57 8.40
N ASP A 66 -13.13 2.83 8.70
CA ASP A 66 -14.30 3.32 9.41
C ASP A 66 -15.50 3.44 8.45
N VAL A 67 -16.36 2.44 8.44
CA VAL A 67 -17.53 2.39 7.54
C VAL A 67 -18.65 3.37 7.93
N ALA A 68 -18.71 3.81 9.19
CA ALA A 68 -19.73 4.75 9.65
C ALA A 68 -19.60 6.12 8.98
N TYR A 69 -18.43 6.46 8.54
CA TYR A 69 -18.14 7.68 7.79
C TYR A 69 -18.96 7.81 6.50
N HIS A 70 -19.40 6.74 5.90
CA HIS A 70 -20.18 6.74 4.66
C HIS A 70 -21.58 7.33 4.82
N TYR A 71 -22.14 7.37 6.03
CA TYR A 71 -23.49 7.84 6.28
C TYR A 71 -23.60 9.36 6.46
N THR A 72 -22.52 10.00 6.86
CA THR A 72 -22.50 11.45 7.07
C THR A 72 -21.26 12.05 6.42
N ARG A 73 -21.40 12.46 5.18
CA ARG A 73 -20.28 13.02 4.42
C ARG A 73 -20.07 14.50 4.76
N PRO A 74 -18.87 14.93 5.16
CA PRO A 74 -18.59 16.34 5.40
C PRO A 74 -18.57 17.13 4.09
N ASP A 75 -18.96 18.40 4.17
CA ASP A 75 -19.01 19.32 3.02
C ASP A 75 -17.61 19.66 2.48
N VAL A 76 -16.61 19.67 3.36
CA VAL A 76 -15.22 20.00 3.03
C VAL A 76 -14.28 18.92 3.49
N ASN A 77 -13.47 18.41 2.58
CA ASN A 77 -12.44 17.42 2.89
C ASN A 77 -11.21 18.06 3.56
N ASN A 78 -10.66 17.40 4.56
CA ASN A 78 -9.43 17.78 5.25
C ASN A 78 -8.69 16.52 5.74
N SER A 79 -7.53 16.69 6.40
CA SER A 79 -6.69 15.58 6.88
C SER A 79 -7.35 14.62 7.88
N ARG A 80 -8.51 14.96 8.43
CA ARG A 80 -9.23 14.15 9.44
C ARG A 80 -10.42 13.39 8.88
N ASN A 81 -10.90 13.75 7.69
CA ASN A 81 -12.20 13.29 7.19
C ASN A 81 -12.20 12.73 5.76
N TYR A 82 -11.04 12.55 5.13
CA TYR A 82 -10.99 11.96 3.79
C TYR A 82 -11.30 10.45 3.84
N LEU A 83 -12.00 9.98 2.83
CA LEU A 83 -12.43 8.59 2.71
C LEU A 83 -11.29 7.65 2.29
N SER A 84 -10.43 8.12 1.41
CA SER A 84 -9.27 7.39 0.91
C SER A 84 -8.04 8.28 0.90
N TYR A 85 -6.88 7.66 1.07
CA TYR A 85 -5.58 8.30 1.02
C TYR A 85 -4.71 7.58 -0.01
N TRP A 86 -4.06 8.32 -0.88
CA TRP A 86 -3.14 7.77 -1.85
C TRP A 86 -1.71 8.28 -1.60
N LEU A 87 -0.76 7.42 -1.89
CA LEU A 87 0.66 7.74 -1.87
C LEU A 87 1.18 7.72 -3.30
N GLU A 88 1.89 8.76 -3.66
CA GLU A 88 2.60 8.79 -4.93
C GLU A 88 3.71 7.74 -4.92
N ALA A 89 3.68 6.86 -5.91
CA ALA A 89 4.68 5.83 -6.06
C ALA A 89 5.97 6.44 -6.61
N GLU A 90 7.09 6.10 -5.98
CA GLU A 90 8.43 6.53 -6.40
C GLU A 90 9.38 5.33 -6.37
N PRO A 91 10.39 5.26 -7.26
CA PRO A 91 11.41 4.21 -7.19
C PRO A 91 12.13 4.21 -5.83
N ASN A 92 12.35 3.03 -5.28
CA ASN A 92 12.94 2.79 -3.96
C ASN A 92 12.07 3.21 -2.76
N LEU A 93 10.85 3.67 -2.96
CA LEU A 93 9.90 3.89 -1.87
C LEU A 93 9.49 2.53 -1.27
N PHE A 94 9.62 2.41 0.04
CA PHE A 94 9.15 1.27 0.81
C PHE A 94 8.03 1.71 1.75
N VAL A 95 6.83 1.22 1.52
CA VAL A 95 5.63 1.54 2.30
C VAL A 95 5.24 0.35 3.15
N VAL A 96 5.04 0.56 4.46
CA VAL A 96 4.56 -0.44 5.41
C VAL A 96 3.20 0.00 5.94
N PHE A 97 2.25 -0.93 6.01
CA PHE A 97 0.89 -0.65 6.47
C PHE A 97 0.29 -1.86 7.18
N PRO A 98 -0.70 -1.66 8.08
CA PRO A 98 -1.42 -2.76 8.69
C PRO A 98 -2.12 -3.62 7.64
N SER A 99 -1.96 -4.94 7.73
CA SER A 99 -2.46 -5.87 6.70
C SER A 99 -3.98 -5.89 6.56
N TYR A 100 -4.71 -5.47 7.61
CA TYR A 100 -6.18 -5.34 7.57
C TYR A 100 -6.67 -4.14 6.75
N LEU A 101 -5.79 -3.19 6.43
CA LEU A 101 -6.16 -1.97 5.74
C LEU A 101 -6.46 -2.25 4.27
N PHE A 102 -7.72 -2.00 3.86
CA PHE A 102 -8.12 -2.15 2.47
C PHE A 102 -7.38 -1.16 1.59
N HIS A 103 -6.83 -1.67 0.51
CA HIS A 103 -6.09 -0.86 -0.45
C HIS A 103 -6.25 -1.39 -1.87
N SER A 104 -6.05 -0.51 -2.80
CA SER A 104 -6.07 -0.79 -4.24
C SER A 104 -4.86 -0.13 -4.91
N VAL A 105 -4.65 -0.44 -6.16
CA VAL A 105 -3.66 0.26 -6.99
C VAL A 105 -4.38 0.82 -8.19
N SER A 106 -4.29 2.15 -8.36
CA SER A 106 -4.93 2.83 -9.46
C SER A 106 -4.32 2.44 -10.81
N GLN A 107 -5.11 2.61 -11.85
CA GLN A 107 -4.73 2.21 -13.20
C GLN A 107 -3.43 2.87 -13.67
N ASN A 108 -2.58 2.07 -14.31
CA ASN A 108 -1.39 2.56 -14.98
C ASN A 108 -1.81 3.25 -16.28
N LEU A 109 -1.65 4.56 -16.34
CA LEU A 109 -2.02 5.41 -17.48
C LEU A 109 -0.79 6.03 -18.17
N THR A 110 0.40 5.46 -17.91
CA THR A 110 1.64 5.98 -18.49
C THR A 110 1.61 5.99 -20.03
N ASP A 111 2.20 7.00 -20.60
CA ASP A 111 2.50 7.08 -22.05
C ASP A 111 3.97 6.78 -22.37
N GLU A 112 4.75 6.36 -21.36
CA GLU A 112 6.13 5.95 -21.57
C GLU A 112 6.17 4.64 -22.39
N LYS A 113 7.16 4.53 -23.27
CA LYS A 113 7.36 3.32 -24.10
C LYS A 113 7.63 2.08 -23.23
N ASP A 114 8.35 2.27 -22.14
CA ASP A 114 8.56 1.25 -21.12
C ASP A 114 7.49 1.45 -20.03
N ASP A 115 6.36 0.79 -20.23
CA ASP A 115 5.13 0.99 -19.48
C ASP A 115 5.02 0.17 -18.19
N GLU A 116 6.00 -0.64 -17.88
CA GLU A 116 5.95 -1.55 -16.74
C GLU A 116 6.22 -0.83 -15.41
N ARG A 117 5.22 -0.75 -14.52
CA ARG A 117 5.44 -0.48 -13.10
C ARG A 117 5.74 -1.79 -12.39
N ILE A 118 6.88 -1.86 -11.69
CA ILE A 118 7.35 -3.04 -10.99
C ILE A 118 7.40 -2.75 -9.50
N SER A 119 6.74 -3.58 -8.71
CA SER A 119 6.80 -3.54 -7.25
C SER A 119 6.91 -4.94 -6.64
N ILE A 120 7.43 -5.01 -5.42
CA ILE A 120 7.50 -6.24 -4.64
C ILE A 120 6.62 -6.04 -3.41
N ALA A 121 5.66 -6.93 -3.22
CA ALA A 121 4.80 -6.95 -2.05
C ALA A 121 5.30 -7.99 -1.03
N PHE A 122 5.14 -7.68 0.25
CA PHE A 122 5.58 -8.51 1.36
C PHE A 122 4.48 -8.62 2.41
N ASN A 123 4.37 -9.77 3.05
CA ASN A 123 3.54 -9.97 4.24
C ASN A 123 4.38 -10.45 5.41
N PHE A 124 4.04 -9.93 6.59
CA PHE A 124 4.72 -10.24 7.84
C PHE A 124 3.70 -10.66 8.91
N ALA A 125 4.03 -11.73 9.64
CA ALA A 125 3.26 -12.23 10.78
C ALA A 125 3.93 -11.92 12.13
#